data_e5d2aadd8bfa959c46c42b602b56574a
#
_entry.id   e5d2aadd8bfa959c46c42b602b56574a
#
_cell.length_a   1.000
_cell.length_b   1.000
_cell.length_c   1.000
_cell.angle_alpha   90.00
_cell.angle_beta   90.00
_cell.angle_gamma   90.00
#
_symmetry.space_group_name_H-M   'P 1'
#
loop_
_entity.id
_entity.type
_entity.pdbx_description
1 polymer ?
#
loop_
_entity_poly.entity_id
_entity_poly.type
_entity_poly.pdbx_seq_one_letter_code
_entity_poly.pdbx_strand_id
1 'polypeptide(L)'
;MLDSLKNFLSELTGGEKHPDRFEQNDYRLAAAALLIHASTIDGNMTGSEREKLHALLKSRFELDDAATEELIDVSTLAENEAVDLYRFTSLINRTLDEPGRLGIVEMMWEMIFADGRVNEFEDNLMWRVADLLGVSSRDRIALRRRVAGETAESSGAQES
;
A
#
# COMPACT_ATOMS: atom_id res chain seq x y z
N MET A 1 -23.12 -0.97 23.95
CA MET A 1 -23.11 -1.58 23.68
C MET A 1 -23.15 -1.78 23.34
N LEU A 2 -22.74 -1.39 23.02
CA LEU A 2 -22.60 -2.03 22.56
C LEU A 2 -21.85 -2.03 22.09
N ASP A 3 -21.13 -1.68 21.87
CA ASP A 3 -20.54 -2.23 21.32
C ASP A 3 -19.96 -2.78 21.65
N SER A 4 -19.44 -2.64 22.18
CA SER A 4 -19.14 -3.65 22.36
C SER A 4 -19.86 -4.35 22.70
N LEU A 5 -20.34 -4.05 23.11
CA LEU A 5 -21.11 -4.74 22.99
C LEU A 5 -21.57 -4.63 22.04
N LYS A 6 -21.27 -3.90 21.40
CA LYS A 6 -21.53 -4.02 20.38
C LYS A 6 -20.72 -4.45 19.70
N ASN A 7 -19.90 -4.32 19.87
CA ASN A 7 -19.29 -5.10 19.36
C ASN A 7 -19.21 -6.09 19.88
N PHE A 8 -19.33 -6.03 20.69
CA PHE A 8 -19.57 -7.10 21.00
C PHE A 8 -20.65 -7.51 20.83
N LEU A 9 -21.20 -6.90 20.75
CA LEU A 9 -22.18 -7.29 20.40
C LEU A 9 -22.25 -7.39 19.18
N SER A 10 -21.59 -6.72 18.53
CA SER A 10 -21.48 -6.89 17.30
C SER A 10 -20.67 -7.79 17.09
N GLU A 11 -19.98 -7.79 17.70
CA GLU A 11 -19.46 -8.68 17.56
C GLU A 11 -20.06 -9.55 18.08
N LEU A 12 -20.67 -9.28 18.67
CA LEU A 12 -21.38 -9.95 18.95
C LEU A 12 -22.31 -9.97 18.32
N THR A 13 -22.51 -9.33 18.03
CA THR A 13 -23.29 -9.23 17.24
C THR A 13 -22.91 -9.35 16.27
N GLY A 14 -22.42 -9.48 16.23
CA GLY A 14 -22.05 -9.52 15.43
C GLY A 14 -21.45 -9.43 14.95
N GLY A 15 -21.62 -10.05 15.42
CA GLY A 15 -20.79 -9.92 14.75
C GLY A 15 -20.70 -9.03 13.90
N GLU A 16 -21.02 -8.36 14.16
CA GLU A 16 -20.82 -7.49 13.35
C GLU A 16 -19.66 -7.47 12.87
N LYS A 17 -19.55 -7.58 11.77
CA LYS A 17 -18.40 -7.41 11.14
C LYS A 17 -18.02 -6.05 11.29
N HIS A 18 -16.86 -5.83 11.73
CA HIS A 18 -16.27 -4.51 11.78
C HIS A 18 -16.26 -3.97 10.36
N PRO A 19 -16.77 -2.76 10.14
CA PRO A 19 -16.82 -2.25 8.75
C PRO A 19 -15.47 -2.12 8.09
N ASP A 20 -14.39 -2.05 8.88
CA ASP A 20 -13.04 -1.91 8.32
C ASP A 20 -12.31 -3.23 8.20
N ARG A 21 -13.00 -4.33 8.43
CA ARG A 21 -12.35 -5.63 8.32
C ARG A 21 -12.01 -5.93 6.86
N PHE A 22 -10.84 -6.53 6.65
CA PHE A 22 -10.30 -6.76 5.31
C PHE A 22 -10.31 -8.24 5.00
N GLU A 23 -10.85 -8.59 3.83
CA GLU A 23 -10.92 -9.97 3.39
C GLU A 23 -9.88 -10.22 2.33
N GLN A 24 -9.68 -11.50 2.01
CA GLN A 24 -8.64 -11.88 1.08
C GLN A 24 -8.83 -11.28 -0.31
N ASN A 25 -10.07 -10.97 -0.69
CA ASN A 25 -10.34 -10.39 -1.99
C ASN A 25 -10.51 -8.87 -1.95
N ASP A 26 -10.06 -8.24 -0.88
CA ASP A 26 -10.09 -6.78 -0.76
C ASP A 26 -8.87 -6.21 -1.45
N TYR A 27 -9.07 -5.33 -2.43
CA TYR A 27 -7.93 -4.76 -3.17
C TYR A 27 -7.02 -3.94 -2.27
N ARG A 28 -7.56 -3.40 -1.16
CA ARG A 28 -6.73 -2.65 -0.22
C ARG A 28 -5.69 -3.56 0.42
N LEU A 29 -6.07 -4.82 0.68
CA LEU A 29 -5.12 -5.80 1.19
C LEU A 29 -4.04 -6.07 0.16
N ALA A 30 -4.43 -6.24 -1.11
CA ALA A 30 -3.46 -6.49 -2.16
C ALA A 30 -2.51 -5.31 -2.34
N ALA A 31 -3.06 -4.09 -2.30
CA ALA A 31 -2.23 -2.90 -2.43
C ALA A 31 -1.24 -2.79 -1.26
N ALA A 32 -1.73 -3.02 -0.04
CA ALA A 32 -0.85 -2.95 1.13
C ALA A 32 0.23 -4.00 1.07
N ALA A 33 -0.10 -5.20 0.57
CA ALA A 33 0.90 -6.27 0.43
C ALA A 33 2.00 -5.86 -0.55
N LEU A 34 1.63 -5.18 -1.64
CA LEU A 34 2.64 -4.70 -2.58
C LEU A 34 3.53 -3.64 -1.96
N LEU A 35 2.96 -2.75 -1.15
CA LEU A 35 3.76 -1.73 -0.46
C LEU A 35 4.72 -2.36 0.53
N ILE A 36 4.26 -3.37 1.25
CA ILE A 36 5.09 -4.08 2.20
C ILE A 36 6.23 -4.79 1.47
N HIS A 37 5.90 -5.42 0.35
CA HIS A 37 6.92 -6.11 -0.44
C HIS A 37 7.99 -5.12 -0.91
N ALA A 38 7.57 -3.95 -1.37
CA ALA A 38 8.51 -2.94 -1.82
C ALA A 38 9.43 -2.49 -0.69
N SER A 39 8.89 -2.41 0.52
CA SER A 39 9.67 -1.96 1.67
C SER A 39 10.65 -3.00 2.17
N THR A 40 10.40 -4.27 1.88
CA THR A 40 11.22 -5.34 2.43
C THR A 40 12.05 -6.07 1.38
N ILE A 41 12.07 -5.56 0.15
CA ILE A 41 12.71 -6.26 -0.94
C ILE A 41 14.22 -6.39 -0.75
N ASP A 42 14.82 -5.45 -0.04
CA ASP A 42 16.25 -5.49 0.22
C ASP A 42 16.56 -5.65 1.72
N GLY A 43 15.59 -6.12 2.50
CA GLY A 43 15.81 -6.33 3.93
C GLY A 43 14.53 -6.13 4.69
N ASN A 44 14.67 -5.78 5.96
CA ASN A 44 13.52 -5.58 6.82
C ASN A 44 13.04 -4.14 6.76
N MET A 45 11.75 -3.97 6.96
CA MET A 45 11.17 -2.64 7.02
C MET A 45 11.66 -1.93 8.29
N THR A 46 12.14 -0.70 8.11
CA THR A 46 12.56 0.11 9.25
C THR A 46 11.36 0.71 9.96
N GLY A 47 11.60 1.27 11.14
CA GLY A 47 10.53 1.94 11.88
C GLY A 47 9.95 3.12 11.12
N SER A 48 10.81 3.91 10.48
CA SER A 48 10.32 5.06 9.72
C SER A 48 9.54 4.61 8.48
N GLU A 49 9.94 3.51 7.87
CA GLU A 49 9.19 2.97 6.74
C GLU A 49 7.82 2.47 7.18
N ARG A 50 7.76 1.85 8.36
CA ARG A 50 6.48 1.40 8.88
C ARG A 50 5.57 2.58 9.19
N GLU A 51 6.11 3.65 9.71
CA GLU A 51 5.32 4.85 9.97
C GLU A 51 4.81 5.46 8.67
N LYS A 52 5.65 5.46 7.64
CA LYS A 52 5.23 5.96 6.33
C LYS A 52 4.13 5.08 5.75
N LEU A 53 4.29 3.77 5.87
CA LEU A 53 3.27 2.83 5.40
C LEU A 53 1.94 3.09 6.10
N HIS A 54 1.98 3.25 7.41
CA HIS A 54 0.77 3.50 8.20
C HIS A 54 0.09 4.79 7.73
N ALA A 55 0.87 5.86 7.62
CA ALA A 55 0.31 7.15 7.22
C ALA A 55 -0.28 7.10 5.81
N LEU A 56 0.40 6.41 4.91
CA LEU A 56 -0.03 6.33 3.53
C LEU A 56 -1.33 5.55 3.40
N LEU A 57 -1.42 4.40 4.04
CA LEU A 57 -2.63 3.58 3.99
C LEU A 57 -3.80 4.27 4.67
N LYS A 58 -3.52 4.89 5.82
CA LYS A 58 -4.57 5.59 6.54
C LYS A 58 -5.16 6.71 5.70
N SER A 59 -4.30 7.48 5.06
CA SER A 59 -4.73 8.61 4.25
C SER A 59 -5.43 8.17 2.98
N ARG A 60 -4.82 7.25 2.24
CA ARG A 60 -5.33 6.88 0.93
C ARG A 60 -6.63 6.09 1.00
N PHE A 61 -6.79 5.28 2.04
CA PHE A 61 -7.98 4.45 2.17
C PHE A 61 -8.94 4.99 3.22
N GLU A 62 -8.62 6.16 3.79
CA GLU A 62 -9.52 6.84 4.74
C GLU A 62 -9.89 5.94 5.91
N LEU A 63 -8.86 5.41 6.55
CA LEU A 63 -9.02 4.49 7.67
C LEU A 63 -8.66 5.17 8.98
N ASP A 64 -9.18 4.66 10.08
CA ASP A 64 -8.70 5.09 11.38
C ASP A 64 -7.45 4.26 11.74
N ASP A 65 -6.84 4.59 12.88
CA ASP A 65 -5.59 3.94 13.26
C ASP A 65 -5.75 2.44 13.46
N ALA A 66 -6.84 2.03 14.11
CA ALA A 66 -7.05 0.62 14.39
C ALA A 66 -7.23 -0.18 13.10
N ALA A 67 -8.03 0.34 12.17
CA ALA A 67 -8.24 -0.33 10.90
C ALA A 67 -6.96 -0.38 10.09
N THR A 68 -6.15 0.68 10.14
CA THR A 68 -4.88 0.71 9.43
C THR A 68 -3.94 -0.37 9.97
N GLU A 69 -3.86 -0.52 11.30
CA GLU A 69 -3.02 -1.55 11.87
C GLU A 69 -3.51 -2.95 11.50
N GLU A 70 -4.81 -3.14 11.47
CA GLU A 70 -5.36 -4.44 11.05
C GLU A 70 -4.98 -4.72 9.61
N LEU A 71 -5.10 -3.72 8.74
CA LEU A 71 -4.75 -3.89 7.33
C LEU A 71 -3.28 -4.27 7.18
N ILE A 72 -2.40 -3.60 7.92
CA ILE A 72 -0.98 -3.91 7.87
C ILE A 72 -0.73 -5.35 8.33
N ASP A 73 -1.39 -5.78 9.40
CA ASP A 73 -1.18 -7.12 9.93
C ASP A 73 -1.62 -8.19 8.93
N VAL A 74 -2.84 -8.07 8.38
CA VAL A 74 -3.32 -9.10 7.46
C VAL A 74 -2.55 -9.07 6.15
N SER A 75 -2.12 -7.88 5.72
CA SER A 75 -1.35 -7.76 4.48
C SER A 75 0.04 -8.36 4.64
N THR A 76 0.64 -8.19 5.81
CA THR A 76 1.95 -8.77 6.09
C THR A 76 1.89 -10.29 6.01
N LEU A 77 0.84 -10.89 6.58
CA LEU A 77 0.68 -12.33 6.51
C LEU A 77 0.48 -12.78 5.06
N ALA A 78 -0.35 -12.06 4.32
CA ALA A 78 -0.61 -12.42 2.92
C ALA A 78 0.65 -12.33 2.08
N GLU A 79 1.45 -11.28 2.31
CA GLU A 79 2.67 -11.07 1.55
C GLU A 79 3.68 -12.18 1.86
N ASN A 80 3.78 -12.56 3.14
CA ASN A 80 4.69 -13.63 3.54
C ASN A 80 4.33 -14.97 2.94
N GLU A 81 3.04 -15.21 2.71
CA GLU A 81 2.57 -16.48 2.17
C GLU A 81 2.59 -16.53 0.64
N ALA A 82 2.71 -15.39 0.00
CA ALA A 82 2.59 -15.34 -1.45
C ALA A 82 3.83 -15.89 -2.13
N VAL A 83 3.60 -16.67 -3.18
CA VAL A 83 4.70 -17.20 -3.99
C VAL A 83 5.22 -16.13 -4.94
N ASP A 84 4.30 -15.33 -5.48
CA ASP A 84 4.67 -14.24 -6.36
C ASP A 84 3.62 -13.14 -6.23
N LEU A 85 3.83 -12.05 -6.95
CA LEU A 85 2.98 -10.88 -6.84
C LEU A 85 1.74 -10.93 -7.72
N TYR A 86 1.65 -11.91 -8.58
CA TYR A 86 0.54 -11.97 -9.53
C TYR A 86 -0.82 -12.04 -8.83
N ARG A 87 -0.86 -12.71 -7.70
CA ARG A 87 -2.09 -12.78 -6.91
C ARG A 87 -2.62 -11.39 -6.57
N PHE A 88 -1.72 -10.51 -6.15
CA PHE A 88 -2.12 -9.18 -5.73
C PHE A 88 -2.45 -8.29 -6.92
N THR A 89 -1.60 -8.32 -7.96
CA THR A 89 -1.85 -7.49 -9.13
C THR A 89 -3.10 -7.94 -9.87
N SER A 90 -3.36 -9.25 -9.89
CA SER A 90 -4.55 -9.77 -10.53
C SER A 90 -5.82 -9.27 -9.83
N LEU A 91 -5.82 -9.27 -8.51
CA LEU A 91 -6.95 -8.79 -7.74
C LEU A 91 -7.18 -7.29 -7.99
N ILE A 92 -6.12 -6.53 -8.00
CA ILE A 92 -6.22 -5.10 -8.27
C ILE A 92 -6.78 -4.85 -9.66
N ASN A 93 -6.33 -5.62 -10.65
CA ASN A 93 -6.81 -5.47 -12.02
C ASN A 93 -8.30 -5.78 -12.14
N ARG A 94 -8.77 -6.75 -11.37
CA ARG A 94 -10.19 -7.10 -11.43
C ARG A 94 -11.07 -6.08 -10.73
N THR A 95 -10.50 -5.32 -9.83
CA THR A 95 -11.28 -4.44 -8.96
C THR A 95 -11.23 -2.99 -9.38
N LEU A 96 -10.07 -2.52 -9.86
CA LEU A 96 -9.86 -1.10 -10.12
C LEU A 96 -9.76 -0.81 -11.62
N ASP A 97 -10.22 0.37 -11.99
CA ASP A 97 -10.06 0.87 -13.35
C ASP A 97 -8.68 1.52 -13.50
N GLU A 98 -8.43 2.11 -14.66
CA GLU A 98 -7.11 2.65 -14.94
C GLU A 98 -6.68 3.72 -13.94
N PRO A 99 -7.51 4.73 -13.62
CA PRO A 99 -7.07 5.71 -12.62
C PRO A 99 -6.75 5.07 -11.28
N GLY A 100 -7.51 4.06 -10.89
CA GLY A 100 -7.25 3.35 -9.64
C GLY A 100 -5.91 2.64 -9.65
N ARG A 101 -5.59 1.98 -10.76
CA ARG A 101 -4.31 1.28 -10.88
C ARG A 101 -3.14 2.26 -10.88
N LEU A 102 -3.31 3.40 -11.54
CA LEU A 102 -2.29 4.44 -11.49
C LEU A 102 -2.07 4.91 -10.06
N GLY A 103 -3.14 5.02 -9.28
CA GLY A 103 -3.04 5.39 -7.88
C GLY A 103 -2.23 4.40 -7.08
N ILE A 104 -2.36 3.10 -7.37
CA ILE A 104 -1.56 2.08 -6.68
C ILE A 104 -0.07 2.25 -7.00
N VAL A 105 0.25 2.47 -8.27
CA VAL A 105 1.65 2.69 -8.67
C VAL A 105 2.20 3.94 -7.98
N GLU A 106 1.39 4.98 -7.88
CA GLU A 106 1.81 6.20 -7.20
C GLU A 106 2.11 5.93 -5.72
N MET A 107 1.24 5.18 -5.05
CA MET A 107 1.47 4.83 -3.65
C MET A 107 2.77 4.06 -3.48
N MET A 108 3.06 3.16 -4.40
CA MET A 108 4.29 2.39 -4.31
C MET A 108 5.51 3.28 -4.47
N TRP A 109 5.46 4.24 -5.39
CA TRP A 109 6.56 5.20 -5.52
C TRP A 109 6.71 6.03 -4.24
N GLU A 110 5.60 6.45 -3.64
CA GLU A 110 5.68 7.20 -2.39
C GLU A 110 6.33 6.38 -1.28
N MET A 111 6.04 5.10 -1.24
CA MET A 111 6.65 4.23 -0.25
C MET A 111 8.15 4.06 -0.50
N ILE A 112 8.50 3.85 -1.76
CA ILE A 112 9.90 3.64 -2.13
C ILE A 112 10.74 4.89 -1.88
N PHE A 113 10.18 6.07 -2.16
CA PHE A 113 10.89 7.32 -1.96
C PHE A 113 10.90 7.78 -0.50
N ALA A 114 10.37 6.97 0.40
CA ALA A 114 10.33 7.36 1.82
C ALA A 114 11.71 7.64 2.37
N ASP A 115 12.73 6.95 1.87
CA ASP A 115 14.11 7.18 2.33
C ASP A 115 14.90 8.07 1.37
N GLY A 116 14.24 8.61 0.36
CA GLY A 116 14.85 9.60 -0.52
C GLY A 116 15.54 9.08 -1.76
N ARG A 117 15.62 7.77 -1.95
CA ARG A 117 16.25 7.24 -3.16
C ARG A 117 15.71 5.86 -3.51
N VAL A 118 15.96 5.49 -4.76
CA VAL A 118 15.47 4.23 -5.32
C VAL A 118 16.68 3.37 -5.66
N ASN A 119 16.73 2.15 -5.16
CA ASN A 119 17.77 1.22 -5.56
C ASN A 119 17.30 0.40 -6.75
N GLU A 120 18.21 -0.40 -7.31
CA GLU A 120 17.87 -1.13 -8.54
C GLU A 120 16.84 -2.23 -8.29
N PHE A 121 16.80 -2.79 -7.09
CA PHE A 121 15.80 -3.82 -6.79
C PHE A 121 14.42 -3.21 -6.78
N GLU A 122 14.28 -2.04 -6.19
CA GLU A 122 13.01 -1.32 -6.15
C GLU A 122 12.58 -0.88 -7.54
N ASP A 123 13.53 -0.41 -8.34
CA ASP A 123 13.21 0.03 -9.70
C ASP A 123 12.72 -1.14 -10.54
N ASN A 124 13.37 -2.30 -10.41
CA ASN A 124 12.95 -3.50 -11.12
C ASN A 124 11.57 -3.97 -10.67
N LEU A 125 11.32 -3.89 -9.37
CA LEU A 125 10.01 -4.25 -8.84
C LEU A 125 8.93 -3.36 -9.44
N MET A 126 9.18 -2.07 -9.49
CA MET A 126 8.20 -1.12 -10.03
C MET A 126 7.94 -1.38 -11.50
N TRP A 127 8.99 -1.71 -12.26
CA TRP A 127 8.80 -2.05 -13.65
C TRP A 127 7.87 -3.24 -13.80
N ARG A 128 8.11 -4.27 -13.00
CA ARG A 128 7.31 -5.50 -13.09
C ARG A 128 5.87 -5.28 -12.63
N VAL A 129 5.69 -4.60 -11.51
CA VAL A 129 4.35 -4.37 -10.98
C VAL A 129 3.55 -3.49 -11.94
N ALA A 130 4.16 -2.42 -12.46
CA ALA A 130 3.46 -1.55 -13.40
C ALA A 130 3.04 -2.32 -14.64
N ASP A 131 3.92 -3.18 -15.14
CA ASP A 131 3.60 -4.00 -16.29
C ASP A 131 2.42 -4.92 -16.01
N LEU A 132 2.43 -5.56 -14.85
CA LEU A 132 1.33 -6.47 -14.47
C LEU A 132 0.02 -5.71 -14.26
N LEU A 133 0.09 -4.47 -13.84
CA LEU A 133 -1.11 -3.65 -13.65
C LEU A 133 -1.55 -2.96 -14.91
N GLY A 134 -0.85 -3.18 -16.02
CA GLY A 134 -1.22 -2.55 -17.28
C GLY A 134 -0.91 -1.07 -17.32
N VAL A 135 0.04 -0.61 -16.51
CA VAL A 135 0.46 0.78 -16.48
C VAL A 135 1.65 0.92 -17.42
N SER A 136 1.55 1.81 -18.40
CA SER A 136 2.60 1.96 -19.41
C SER A 136 3.89 2.49 -18.77
N SER A 137 5.02 2.26 -19.46
CA SER A 137 6.29 2.80 -19.02
C SER A 137 6.24 4.32 -18.94
N ARG A 138 5.54 4.93 -19.86
CA ARG A 138 5.38 6.38 -19.87
C ARG A 138 4.71 6.86 -18.59
N ASP A 139 3.61 6.21 -18.23
CA ASP A 139 2.88 6.61 -17.02
C ASP A 139 3.65 6.27 -15.77
N ARG A 140 4.32 5.11 -15.74
CA ARG A 140 5.15 4.74 -14.59
C ARG A 140 6.22 5.78 -14.33
N ILE A 141 6.90 6.21 -15.39
CA ILE A 141 7.98 7.19 -15.27
C ILE A 141 7.44 8.56 -14.89
N ALA A 142 6.30 8.93 -15.45
CA ALA A 142 5.67 10.20 -15.09
C ALA A 142 5.31 10.24 -13.61
N LEU A 143 4.76 9.16 -13.09
CA LEU A 143 4.42 9.08 -11.68
C LEU A 143 5.67 9.11 -10.81
N ARG A 144 6.71 8.43 -11.24
CA ARG A 144 7.98 8.46 -10.51
C ARG A 144 8.51 9.88 -10.39
N ARG A 145 8.48 10.62 -11.50
CA ARG A 145 8.97 11.99 -11.51
C ARG A 145 8.14 12.89 -10.62
N ARG A 146 6.82 12.69 -10.64
CA ARG A 146 5.95 13.52 -9.83
C ARG A 146 6.22 13.29 -8.33
N VAL A 147 6.29 12.03 -7.93
CA VAL A 147 6.55 11.70 -6.52
C VAL A 147 7.93 12.18 -6.10
N ALA A 148 8.93 11.95 -6.94
CA ALA A 148 10.29 12.41 -6.66
C ALA A 148 10.35 13.93 -6.56
N GLY A 149 9.61 14.61 -7.43
CA GLY A 149 9.54 16.07 -7.42
C GLY A 149 8.92 16.59 -6.14
N GLU A 150 7.83 15.98 -5.71
CA GLU A 150 7.19 16.38 -4.47
C GLU A 150 8.11 16.17 -3.28
N THR A 151 8.81 15.05 -3.27
CA THR A 151 9.76 14.76 -2.20
C THR A 151 10.90 15.77 -2.21
N ALA A 152 11.41 16.08 -3.40
CA ALA A 152 12.50 17.03 -3.54
C ALA A 152 12.08 18.44 -3.13
N GLU A 153 10.85 18.82 -3.47
CA GLU A 153 10.34 20.13 -3.06
C GLU A 153 10.24 20.24 -1.56
N SER A 154 9.77 19.17 -0.94
CA SER A 154 9.68 19.12 0.50
C SER A 154 11.04 19.32 1.16
N SER A 155 12.08 18.71 0.58
CA SER A 155 13.44 18.86 1.07
C SER A 155 14.06 20.16 0.60
N GLY A 156 13.76 20.53 -0.63
CA GLY A 156 14.36 21.70 -1.26
C GLY A 156 14.01 22.99 -0.59
N ALA A 157 12.83 23.04 0.03
CA ALA A 157 12.44 24.22 0.77
C ALA A 157 13.43 24.55 1.86
N GLN A 158 14.18 23.57 2.31
CA GLN A 158 15.17 23.76 3.35
C GLN A 158 16.51 24.20 2.80
N GLU A 159 16.76 23.93 1.55
CA GLU A 159 18.04 24.27 0.94
C GLU A 159 18.04 25.65 0.37
N SER A 160 16.90 26.13 0.00
CA SER A 160 16.82 27.47 -0.56
C SER A 160 16.83 28.51 0.49
#